data_a86aa0e1a927b6c02783441956179b4f
#
_entry.id   a86aa0e1a927b6c02783441956179b4f
#
_cell.length_a   1.000
_cell.length_b   1.000
_cell.length_c   1.000
_cell.angle_alpha   90.00
_cell.angle_beta   90.00
_cell.angle_gamma   90.00
#
_symmetry.space_group_name_H-M   'P 1'
#
loop_
_entity.id
_entity.type
_entity.pdbx_description
1 polymer ?
#
loop_
_entity_poly.entity_id
_entity_poly.type
_entity_poly.pdbx_seq_one_letter_code
_entity_poly.pdbx_strand_id
1 'polypeptide(L)'
;MSHTNQPDLVLYHAWNSSASRKVRLCLAEKGLTWQGLVIDINKFQHHTDWYKRINPSGIVPALLVDGHALIESNLINEYLDEAFPHPPMMPADPLQRHEVRRWSKYIDDTCLPAVQKPNWSLLMRPIAEKWSDAELAARLAAIPSRERRDLWTRMARNPFSRAEIDTALDILEDMTRQIGVYLAKSGGPWIYGDRFTLADIAAAPYVVRFEEERPGHLAAPVAAWWQRFLARPGWAAAEIGGFSADNDRSVAEAVPDSGIAG
;
A
#
# COMPACT_ATOMS: atom_id res chain seq x y z
N MET A 1 -21.27 16.78 24.79
CA MET A 1 -20.18 16.36 23.90
C MET A 1 -20.49 14.94 23.51
N SER A 2 -21.06 14.75 22.32
CA SER A 2 -21.41 13.40 21.83
C SER A 2 -20.11 12.69 21.45
N HIS A 3 -19.71 11.70 22.23
CA HIS A 3 -18.78 10.69 21.77
C HIS A 3 -19.45 9.99 20.57
N THR A 4 -19.15 10.45 19.36
CA THR A 4 -19.40 9.64 18.18
C THR A 4 -18.53 8.40 18.34
N ASN A 5 -19.17 7.26 18.60
CA ASN A 5 -18.51 5.99 18.79
C ASN A 5 -17.88 5.62 17.45
N GLN A 6 -16.62 5.99 17.22
CA GLN A 6 -15.86 5.55 16.05
C GLN A 6 -15.79 4.02 16.15
N PRO A 7 -16.04 3.27 15.06
CA PRO A 7 -15.86 1.83 15.06
C PRO A 7 -14.43 1.45 15.39
N ASP A 8 -14.22 0.26 15.92
CA ASP A 8 -12.89 -0.27 16.18
C ASP A 8 -12.20 -0.59 14.84
N LEU A 9 -11.09 0.11 14.57
CA LEU A 9 -10.31 -0.02 13.35
C LEU A 9 -8.98 -0.71 13.67
N VAL A 10 -8.78 -1.92 13.15
CA VAL A 10 -7.53 -2.67 13.31
C VAL A 10 -6.90 -2.93 11.93
N LEU A 11 -5.75 -2.33 11.69
CA LEU A 11 -5.04 -2.46 10.41
C LEU A 11 -3.90 -3.47 10.52
N TYR A 12 -4.02 -4.59 9.82
CA TYR A 12 -2.92 -5.51 9.57
C TYR A 12 -2.11 -5.02 8.37
N HIS A 13 -0.85 -4.65 8.61
CA HIS A 13 -0.04 -4.00 7.57
C HIS A 13 1.44 -4.39 7.66
N ALA A 14 2.21 -4.04 6.63
CA ALA A 14 3.67 -4.05 6.69
C ALA A 14 4.20 -2.68 6.28
N TRP A 15 5.27 -2.22 6.95
CA TRP A 15 5.84 -0.89 6.71
C TRP A 15 6.33 -0.70 5.28
N ASN A 16 6.98 -1.70 4.72
CA ASN A 16 7.54 -1.70 3.37
C ASN A 16 6.53 -2.04 2.25
N SER A 17 5.26 -2.26 2.59
CA SER A 17 4.20 -2.54 1.62
C SER A 17 3.61 -1.26 1.05
N SER A 18 3.72 -1.06 -0.27
CA SER A 18 3.08 0.07 -0.98
C SER A 18 1.56 0.09 -0.81
N ALA A 19 0.92 -1.07 -0.83
CA ALA A 19 -0.52 -1.19 -0.61
C ALA A 19 -0.92 -0.83 0.83
N SER A 20 -0.14 -1.29 1.84
CA SER A 20 -0.38 -0.90 3.24
C SER A 20 -0.19 0.59 3.47
N ARG A 21 0.80 1.21 2.80
CA ARG A 21 1.05 2.65 2.87
C ARG A 21 -0.15 3.46 2.39
N LYS A 22 -0.83 3.02 1.32
CA LYS A 22 -2.07 3.68 0.85
C LYS A 22 -3.13 3.75 1.95
N VAL A 23 -3.34 2.66 2.69
CA VAL A 23 -4.37 2.61 3.75
C VAL A 23 -3.95 3.46 4.96
N ARG A 24 -2.68 3.37 5.39
CA ARG A 24 -2.17 4.24 6.46
C ARG A 24 -2.33 5.72 6.12
N LEU A 25 -2.01 6.11 4.87
CA LEU A 25 -2.20 7.48 4.38
C LEU A 25 -3.67 7.91 4.45
N CYS A 26 -4.59 7.07 4.00
CA CYS A 26 -6.02 7.37 4.04
C CYS A 26 -6.52 7.55 5.48
N LEU A 27 -6.16 6.64 6.38
CA LEU A 27 -6.52 6.73 7.81
C LEU A 27 -5.96 8.01 8.45
N ALA A 28 -4.70 8.33 8.18
CA ALA A 28 -4.04 9.52 8.71
C ALA A 28 -4.67 10.82 8.16
N GLU A 29 -4.94 10.90 6.87
CA GLU A 29 -5.57 12.06 6.23
C GLU A 29 -7.03 12.27 6.68
N LYS A 30 -7.72 11.18 7.04
CA LYS A 30 -9.04 11.22 7.67
C LYS A 30 -9.00 11.60 9.14
N GLY A 31 -7.83 11.64 9.77
CA GLY A 31 -7.70 11.88 11.22
C GLY A 31 -8.32 10.78 12.06
N LEU A 32 -8.42 9.55 11.52
CA LEU A 32 -9.00 8.41 12.23
C LEU A 32 -7.99 7.82 13.20
N THR A 33 -8.48 7.29 14.31
CA THR A 33 -7.69 6.48 15.24
C THR A 33 -7.81 5.01 14.84
N TRP A 34 -6.71 4.30 14.79
CA TRP A 34 -6.68 2.86 14.48
C TRP A 34 -5.61 2.15 15.30
N GLN A 35 -5.78 0.85 15.48
CA GLN A 35 -4.72 -0.01 15.99
C GLN A 35 -3.93 -0.57 14.81
N GLY A 36 -2.60 -0.38 14.79
CA GLY A 36 -1.70 -0.98 13.81
C GLY A 36 -1.17 -2.32 14.30
N LEU A 37 -1.28 -3.37 13.47
CA LEU A 37 -0.70 -4.68 13.72
C LEU A 37 0.27 -5.02 12.59
N VAL A 38 1.57 -4.97 12.91
CA VAL A 38 2.63 -5.19 11.93
C VAL A 38 2.77 -6.67 11.60
N ILE A 39 2.60 -6.99 10.33
CA ILE A 39 2.83 -8.33 9.78
C ILE A 39 4.28 -8.43 9.30
N ASP A 40 5.06 -9.30 9.90
CA ASP A 40 6.41 -9.60 9.43
C ASP A 40 6.34 -10.50 8.18
N ILE A 41 6.40 -9.86 7.01
CA ILE A 41 6.36 -10.58 5.72
C ILE A 41 7.61 -11.44 5.49
N ASN A 42 8.74 -11.12 6.13
CA ASN A 42 9.96 -11.89 6.01
C ASN A 42 9.87 -13.20 6.80
N LYS A 43 9.06 -13.22 7.87
CA LYS A 43 8.74 -14.43 8.64
C LYS A 43 7.51 -15.16 8.11
N PHE A 44 6.95 -14.73 6.98
CA PHE A 44 5.77 -15.34 6.37
C PHE A 44 4.52 -15.33 7.25
N GLN A 45 4.39 -14.39 8.18
CA GLN A 45 3.22 -14.28 9.05
C GLN A 45 1.92 -14.14 8.27
N HIS A 46 1.96 -13.46 7.11
CA HIS A 46 0.82 -13.32 6.19
C HIS A 46 0.39 -14.63 5.51
N HIS A 47 1.15 -15.71 5.65
CA HIS A 47 0.83 -17.05 5.12
C HIS A 47 0.47 -18.05 6.22
N THR A 48 0.36 -17.62 7.46
CA THR A 48 -0.15 -18.44 8.57
C THR A 48 -1.66 -18.67 8.45
N ASP A 49 -2.17 -19.76 9.02
CA ASP A 49 -3.59 -20.08 8.91
C ASP A 49 -4.47 -19.05 9.59
N TRP A 50 -4.01 -18.43 10.70
CA TRP A 50 -4.76 -17.39 11.36
C TRP A 50 -4.90 -16.14 10.48
N TYR A 51 -3.83 -15.70 9.79
CA TYR A 51 -3.92 -14.52 8.92
C TYR A 51 -4.74 -14.81 7.65
N LYS A 52 -4.63 -16.03 7.09
CA LYS A 52 -5.44 -16.44 5.94
C LYS A 52 -6.93 -16.50 6.22
N ARG A 53 -7.36 -16.60 7.49
CA ARG A 53 -8.78 -16.41 7.87
C ARG A 53 -9.22 -14.95 7.72
N ILE A 54 -8.32 -13.98 7.88
CA ILE A 54 -8.59 -12.56 7.70
C ILE A 54 -8.48 -12.18 6.21
N ASN A 55 -7.40 -12.58 5.57
CA ASN A 55 -7.17 -12.38 4.14
C ASN A 55 -6.73 -13.68 3.47
N PRO A 56 -7.65 -14.40 2.80
CA PRO A 56 -7.36 -15.68 2.16
C PRO A 56 -6.25 -15.62 1.10
N SER A 57 -6.01 -14.45 0.50
CA SER A 57 -4.92 -14.23 -0.45
C SER A 57 -3.53 -14.23 0.21
N GLY A 58 -3.46 -14.15 1.54
CA GLY A 58 -2.20 -14.07 2.28
C GLY A 58 -1.37 -12.85 1.88
N ILE A 59 -1.99 -11.70 1.80
CA ILE A 59 -1.33 -10.41 1.48
C ILE A 59 -1.79 -9.32 2.44
N VAL A 60 -0.98 -8.27 2.57
CA VAL A 60 -1.31 -7.07 3.33
C VAL A 60 -1.62 -5.91 2.38
N PRO A 61 -2.48 -4.95 2.78
CA PRO A 61 -3.14 -4.82 4.08
C PRO A 61 -4.44 -5.63 4.19
N ALA A 62 -4.93 -5.75 5.44
CA ALA A 62 -6.31 -6.02 5.75
C ALA A 62 -6.76 -5.07 6.87
N LEU A 63 -7.94 -4.49 6.77
CA LEU A 63 -8.54 -3.63 7.79
C LEU A 63 -9.72 -4.35 8.42
N LEU A 64 -9.72 -4.52 9.73
CA LEU A 64 -10.92 -4.92 10.45
C LEU A 64 -11.69 -3.67 10.88
N VAL A 65 -13.00 -3.70 10.68
CA VAL A 65 -13.96 -2.70 11.16
C VAL A 65 -14.98 -3.41 12.02
N ASP A 66 -14.93 -3.18 13.33
CA ASP A 66 -15.74 -3.95 14.30
C ASP A 66 -15.66 -5.48 14.06
N GLY A 67 -14.46 -5.98 13.76
CA GLY A 67 -14.21 -7.39 13.47
C GLY A 67 -14.47 -7.86 12.03
N HIS A 68 -15.06 -7.03 11.16
CA HIS A 68 -15.30 -7.37 9.76
C HIS A 68 -14.08 -7.06 8.90
N ALA A 69 -13.56 -8.06 8.19
CA ALA A 69 -12.36 -7.91 7.38
C ALA A 69 -12.64 -7.26 6.03
N LEU A 70 -11.93 -6.18 5.75
CA LEU A 70 -11.86 -5.51 4.44
C LEU A 70 -10.49 -5.75 3.86
N ILE A 71 -10.44 -6.10 2.58
CA ILE A 71 -9.21 -6.34 1.82
C ILE A 71 -9.20 -5.49 0.55
N GLU A 72 -8.08 -5.45 -0.18
CA GLU A 72 -7.85 -4.60 -1.35
C GLU A 72 -7.75 -3.11 -0.96
N SER A 73 -6.52 -2.60 -0.95
CA SER A 73 -6.18 -1.28 -0.40
C SER A 73 -6.97 -0.11 -0.98
N ASN A 74 -7.30 -0.13 -2.28
CA ASN A 74 -8.11 0.92 -2.88
C ASN A 74 -9.58 0.82 -2.48
N LEU A 75 -10.13 -0.40 -2.33
CA LEU A 75 -11.49 -0.62 -1.84
C LEU A 75 -11.61 -0.26 -0.35
N ILE A 76 -10.58 -0.58 0.46
CA ILE A 76 -10.50 -0.13 1.86
C ILE A 76 -10.55 1.40 1.92
N ASN A 77 -9.79 2.09 1.08
CA ASN A 77 -9.77 3.55 1.06
C ASN A 77 -11.10 4.17 0.61
N GLU A 78 -11.80 3.56 -0.37
CA GLU A 78 -13.15 3.99 -0.75
C GLU A 78 -14.13 3.78 0.39
N TYR A 79 -14.08 2.62 1.07
CA TYR A 79 -14.91 2.37 2.25
C TYR A 79 -14.66 3.44 3.33
N LEU A 80 -13.40 3.74 3.62
CA LEU A 80 -13.05 4.77 4.62
C LEU A 80 -13.58 6.14 4.22
N ASP A 81 -13.60 6.47 2.92
CA ASP A 81 -14.15 7.75 2.45
C ASP A 81 -15.68 7.80 2.56
N GLU A 82 -16.37 6.69 2.31
CA GLU A 82 -17.82 6.59 2.41
C GLU A 82 -18.30 6.54 3.88
N ALA A 83 -17.62 5.75 4.73
CA ALA A 83 -17.97 5.61 6.13
C ALA A 83 -17.62 6.84 6.97
N PHE A 84 -16.55 7.55 6.59
CA PHE A 84 -16.07 8.77 7.25
C PHE A 84 -16.00 9.90 6.21
N PRO A 85 -17.10 10.56 5.87
CA PRO A 85 -17.17 11.46 4.71
C PRO A 85 -16.36 12.76 4.84
N HIS A 86 -15.77 13.04 5.99
CA HIS A 86 -15.00 14.26 6.23
C HIS A 86 -13.57 13.98 6.70
N PRO A 87 -12.55 14.60 6.07
CA PRO A 87 -12.61 15.33 4.80
C PRO A 87 -12.92 14.41 3.63
N PRO A 88 -13.71 14.83 2.61
CA PRO A 88 -14.00 14.01 1.44
C PRO A 88 -12.75 13.85 0.58
N MET A 89 -12.44 12.60 0.18
CA MET A 89 -11.31 12.25 -0.69
C MET A 89 -11.74 11.67 -2.04
N MET A 90 -13.05 11.48 -2.24
CA MET A 90 -13.62 11.20 -3.56
C MET A 90 -14.41 12.41 -4.04
N PRO A 91 -14.35 12.74 -5.34
CA PRO A 91 -15.17 13.80 -5.93
C PRO A 91 -16.65 13.52 -5.76
N ALA A 92 -17.47 14.59 -5.64
CA ALA A 92 -18.93 14.45 -5.59
C ALA A 92 -19.49 14.07 -6.97
N ASP A 93 -18.91 14.58 -8.06
CA ASP A 93 -19.34 14.28 -9.43
C ASP A 93 -19.06 12.82 -9.81
N PRO A 94 -20.06 12.05 -10.29
CA PRO A 94 -19.90 10.65 -10.66
C PRO A 94 -18.86 10.40 -11.77
N LEU A 95 -18.71 11.29 -12.74
CA LEU A 95 -17.72 11.15 -13.80
C LEU A 95 -16.30 11.34 -13.26
N GLN A 96 -16.10 12.31 -12.38
CA GLN A 96 -14.81 12.49 -11.71
C GLN A 96 -14.48 11.30 -10.79
N ARG A 97 -15.47 10.76 -10.07
CA ARG A 97 -15.30 9.51 -9.29
C ARG A 97 -14.85 8.35 -10.17
N HIS A 98 -15.45 8.21 -11.36
CA HIS A 98 -15.03 7.21 -12.33
C HIS A 98 -13.57 7.39 -12.74
N GLU A 99 -13.12 8.62 -12.99
CA GLU A 99 -11.72 8.91 -13.35
C GLU A 99 -10.76 8.55 -12.19
N VAL A 100 -11.09 8.87 -10.95
CA VAL A 100 -10.30 8.47 -9.77
C VAL A 100 -10.20 6.94 -9.67
N ARG A 101 -11.31 6.21 -9.87
CA ARG A 101 -11.33 4.74 -9.86
C ARG A 101 -10.52 4.15 -11.00
N ARG A 102 -10.62 4.72 -12.21
CA ARG A 102 -9.83 4.30 -13.36
C ARG A 102 -8.32 4.49 -13.13
N TRP A 103 -7.95 5.61 -12.49
CA TRP A 103 -6.58 5.86 -12.08
C TRP A 103 -6.10 4.85 -11.04
N SER A 104 -6.88 4.61 -9.98
CA SER A 104 -6.56 3.62 -8.95
C SER A 104 -6.40 2.22 -9.54
N LYS A 105 -7.26 1.86 -10.51
CA LYS A 105 -7.13 0.58 -11.24
C LYS A 105 -5.84 0.51 -12.07
N TYR A 106 -5.46 1.57 -12.78
CA TYR A 106 -4.20 1.63 -13.50
C TYR A 106 -3.00 1.45 -12.55
N ILE A 107 -3.03 2.08 -11.38
CA ILE A 107 -2.00 1.90 -10.34
C ILE A 107 -1.91 0.43 -9.92
N ASP A 108 -3.02 -0.25 -9.68
CA ASP A 108 -3.00 -1.64 -9.24
C ASP A 108 -2.63 -2.62 -10.36
N ASP A 109 -3.14 -2.41 -11.57
CA ASP A 109 -2.92 -3.34 -12.68
C ASP A 109 -1.54 -3.19 -13.33
N THR A 110 -0.97 -1.97 -13.32
CA THR A 110 0.24 -1.64 -14.08
C THR A 110 1.41 -1.27 -13.17
N CYS A 111 1.20 -0.36 -12.24
CA CYS A 111 2.30 0.17 -11.42
C CYS A 111 2.66 -0.79 -10.28
N LEU A 112 1.68 -1.51 -9.71
CA LEU A 112 1.95 -2.48 -8.63
C LEU A 112 2.85 -3.64 -9.11
N PRO A 113 2.59 -4.33 -10.24
CA PRO A 113 3.52 -5.32 -10.76
C PRO A 113 4.90 -4.75 -11.12
N ALA A 114 4.95 -3.51 -11.60
CA ALA A 114 6.22 -2.84 -11.92
C ALA A 114 7.04 -2.60 -10.66
N VAL A 115 6.46 -1.94 -9.63
CA VAL A 115 7.19 -1.62 -8.39
C VAL A 115 7.64 -2.85 -7.61
N GLN A 116 7.00 -3.99 -7.83
CA GLN A 116 7.42 -5.24 -7.19
C GLN A 116 8.86 -5.63 -7.57
N LYS A 117 9.30 -5.39 -8.81
CA LYS A 117 10.65 -5.78 -9.23
C LYS A 117 11.76 -5.09 -8.43
N PRO A 118 11.85 -3.74 -8.37
CA PRO A 118 12.84 -3.08 -7.52
C PRO A 118 12.63 -3.38 -6.03
N ASN A 119 11.38 -3.37 -5.55
CA ASN A 119 11.09 -3.66 -4.14
C ASN A 119 11.56 -5.06 -3.72
N TRP A 120 11.24 -6.07 -4.51
CA TRP A 120 11.63 -7.45 -4.19
C TRP A 120 13.13 -7.65 -4.31
N SER A 121 13.78 -7.03 -5.29
CA SER A 121 15.23 -7.07 -5.44
C SER A 121 15.94 -6.44 -4.26
N LEU A 122 15.41 -5.33 -3.73
CA LEU A 122 15.99 -4.64 -2.58
C LEU A 122 15.70 -5.34 -1.25
N LEU A 123 14.47 -5.77 -1.04
CA LEU A 123 13.97 -6.16 0.29
C LEU A 123 13.92 -7.69 0.48
N MET A 124 13.54 -8.45 -0.55
CA MET A 124 13.30 -9.90 -0.43
C MET A 124 14.49 -10.73 -0.87
N ARG A 125 15.19 -10.32 -1.92
CA ARG A 125 16.37 -11.05 -2.42
C ARG A 125 17.42 -11.29 -1.35
N PRO A 126 17.88 -10.30 -0.54
CA PRO A 126 18.96 -10.51 0.44
C PRO A 126 18.62 -11.57 1.50
N ILE A 127 17.36 -11.90 1.63
CA ILE A 127 16.84 -12.90 2.56
C ILE A 127 16.71 -14.25 1.83
N ALA A 128 16.01 -14.25 0.70
CA ALA A 128 15.68 -15.46 -0.04
C ALA A 128 16.89 -16.18 -0.64
N GLU A 129 17.92 -15.46 -1.10
CA GLU A 129 19.14 -16.04 -1.66
C GLU A 129 19.95 -16.88 -0.67
N LYS A 130 19.72 -16.68 0.64
CA LYS A 130 20.39 -17.42 1.73
C LYS A 130 19.70 -18.74 2.05
N TRP A 131 18.48 -18.97 1.57
CA TRP A 131 17.75 -20.21 1.88
C TRP A 131 18.28 -21.41 1.12
N SER A 132 18.42 -22.52 1.82
CA SER A 132 18.61 -23.83 1.22
C SER A 132 17.38 -24.23 0.36
N ASP A 133 17.52 -25.22 -0.52
CA ASP A 133 16.39 -25.71 -1.33
C ASP A 133 15.27 -26.27 -0.46
N ALA A 134 15.60 -26.94 0.65
CA ALA A 134 14.63 -27.46 1.60
C ALA A 134 13.86 -26.33 2.31
N GLU A 135 14.55 -25.28 2.76
CA GLU A 135 13.90 -24.11 3.37
C GLU A 135 13.01 -23.37 2.38
N LEU A 136 13.49 -23.17 1.14
CA LEU A 136 12.68 -22.54 0.10
C LEU A 136 11.42 -23.35 -0.18
N ALA A 137 11.54 -24.67 -0.38
CA ALA A 137 10.39 -25.54 -0.63
C ALA A 137 9.37 -25.50 0.51
N ALA A 138 9.83 -25.56 1.78
CA ALA A 138 8.96 -25.50 2.95
C ALA A 138 8.19 -24.15 3.03
N ARG A 139 8.85 -23.03 2.72
CA ARG A 139 8.22 -21.70 2.70
C ARG A 139 7.22 -21.55 1.56
N LEU A 140 7.58 -22.01 0.36
CA LEU A 140 6.71 -21.95 -0.82
C LEU A 140 5.41 -22.74 -0.61
N ALA A 141 5.46 -23.85 0.13
CA ALA A 141 4.27 -24.67 0.42
C ALA A 141 3.17 -23.90 1.17
N ALA A 142 3.53 -22.89 1.98
CA ALA A 142 2.58 -22.07 2.73
C ALA A 142 1.91 -20.98 1.88
N ILE A 143 2.44 -20.67 0.68
CA ILE A 143 1.98 -19.56 -0.16
C ILE A 143 0.82 -20.02 -1.06
N PRO A 144 -0.40 -19.42 -0.96
CA PRO A 144 -1.54 -19.81 -1.79
C PRO A 144 -1.32 -19.53 -3.28
N SER A 145 -0.80 -18.35 -3.62
CA SER A 145 -0.64 -17.88 -4.99
C SER A 145 0.57 -18.51 -5.69
N ARG A 146 0.35 -19.12 -6.87
CA ARG A 146 1.43 -19.63 -7.73
C ARG A 146 2.39 -18.50 -8.14
N GLU A 147 1.84 -17.38 -8.55
CA GLU A 147 2.61 -16.22 -8.99
C GLU A 147 3.59 -15.72 -7.90
N ARG A 148 3.13 -15.69 -6.63
CA ARG A 148 4.00 -15.35 -5.51
C ARG A 148 5.06 -16.41 -5.22
N ARG A 149 4.73 -17.70 -5.37
CA ARG A 149 5.74 -18.76 -5.27
C ARG A 149 6.83 -18.59 -6.33
N ASP A 150 6.44 -18.26 -7.56
CA ASP A 150 7.38 -18.03 -8.66
C ASP A 150 8.27 -16.80 -8.37
N LEU A 151 7.73 -15.71 -7.81
CA LEU A 151 8.49 -14.54 -7.38
C LEU A 151 9.51 -14.89 -6.29
N TRP A 152 9.13 -15.60 -5.25
CA TRP A 152 10.06 -16.03 -4.21
C TRP A 152 11.15 -16.95 -4.75
N THR A 153 10.79 -17.88 -5.63
CA THR A 153 11.76 -18.74 -6.33
C THR A 153 12.75 -17.91 -7.14
N ARG A 154 12.27 -16.88 -7.84
CA ARG A 154 13.16 -15.95 -8.56
C ARG A 154 14.11 -15.24 -7.63
N MET A 155 13.63 -14.67 -6.52
CA MET A 155 14.49 -13.96 -5.56
C MET A 155 15.59 -14.88 -4.99
N ALA A 156 15.24 -16.13 -4.75
CA ALA A 156 16.16 -17.09 -4.18
C ALA A 156 17.20 -17.66 -5.19
N ARG A 157 16.85 -17.78 -6.47
CA ARG A 157 17.65 -18.55 -7.44
C ARG A 157 17.98 -17.83 -8.74
N ASN A 158 17.13 -16.92 -9.19
CA ASN A 158 17.30 -16.21 -10.46
C ASN A 158 16.69 -14.80 -10.35
N PRO A 159 17.26 -13.89 -9.55
CA PRO A 159 16.69 -12.58 -9.29
C PRO A 159 16.56 -11.75 -10.56
N PHE A 160 15.77 -10.66 -10.48
CA PHE A 160 15.61 -9.74 -11.60
C PHE A 160 16.95 -9.11 -11.99
N SER A 161 17.23 -9.10 -13.28
CA SER A 161 18.36 -8.39 -13.87
C SER A 161 18.16 -6.87 -13.76
N ARG A 162 19.24 -6.10 -13.89
CA ARG A 162 19.15 -4.64 -13.93
C ARG A 162 18.24 -4.16 -15.07
N ALA A 163 18.32 -4.76 -16.24
CA ALA A 163 17.46 -4.40 -17.39
C ALA A 163 15.97 -4.61 -17.11
N GLU A 164 15.60 -5.69 -16.39
CA GLU A 164 14.19 -5.91 -15.99
C GLU A 164 13.73 -4.89 -14.96
N ILE A 165 14.62 -4.47 -14.06
CA ILE A 165 14.32 -3.42 -13.07
C ILE A 165 14.18 -2.07 -13.79
N ASP A 166 15.09 -1.74 -14.72
CA ASP A 166 15.02 -0.49 -15.48
C ASP A 166 13.72 -0.41 -16.30
N THR A 167 13.31 -1.49 -16.98
CA THR A 167 12.01 -1.55 -17.67
C THR A 167 10.85 -1.32 -16.72
N ALA A 168 10.91 -1.83 -15.50
CA ALA A 168 9.87 -1.58 -14.50
C ALA A 168 9.87 -0.13 -14.01
N LEU A 169 11.03 0.49 -13.87
CA LEU A 169 11.16 1.91 -13.53
C LEU A 169 10.66 2.81 -14.66
N ASP A 170 10.80 2.41 -15.93
CA ASP A 170 10.23 3.15 -17.07
C ASP A 170 8.69 3.18 -17.00
N ILE A 171 8.05 2.12 -16.51
CA ILE A 171 6.60 2.10 -16.26
C ILE A 171 6.23 3.10 -15.15
N LEU A 172 7.03 3.18 -14.07
CA LEU A 172 6.80 4.16 -13.01
C LEU A 172 7.05 5.59 -13.49
N GLU A 173 8.04 5.80 -14.38
CA GLU A 173 8.26 7.09 -15.01
C GLU A 173 7.08 7.50 -15.89
N ASP A 174 6.49 6.56 -16.63
CA ASP A 174 5.23 6.76 -17.36
C ASP A 174 4.10 7.22 -16.44
N MET A 175 3.96 6.58 -15.29
CA MET A 175 2.99 7.00 -14.27
C MET A 175 3.23 8.46 -13.84
N THR A 176 4.48 8.85 -13.59
CA THR A 176 4.79 10.24 -13.21
C THR A 176 4.47 11.22 -14.33
N ARG A 177 4.71 10.85 -15.61
CA ARG A 177 4.30 11.66 -16.76
C ARG A 177 2.78 11.83 -16.84
N GLN A 178 2.02 10.77 -16.56
CA GLN A 178 0.55 10.84 -16.50
C GLN A 178 0.07 11.75 -15.36
N ILE A 179 0.72 11.72 -14.18
CA ILE A 179 0.43 12.70 -13.10
C ILE A 179 0.59 14.13 -13.66
N GLY A 180 1.68 14.42 -14.38
CA GLY A 180 1.90 15.72 -15.00
C GLY A 180 0.78 16.13 -15.97
N VAL A 181 0.29 15.19 -16.78
CA VAL A 181 -0.85 15.43 -17.70
C VAL A 181 -2.13 15.75 -16.92
N TYR A 182 -2.43 15.01 -15.86
CA TYR A 182 -3.61 15.26 -15.03
C TYR A 182 -3.52 16.60 -14.30
N LEU A 183 -2.37 16.96 -13.73
CA LEU A 183 -2.14 18.27 -13.11
C LEU A 183 -2.37 19.41 -14.10
N ALA A 184 -1.83 19.31 -15.33
CA ALA A 184 -2.03 20.30 -16.36
C ALA A 184 -3.50 20.40 -16.80
N LYS A 185 -4.19 19.29 -16.95
CA LYS A 185 -5.60 19.23 -17.34
C LYS A 185 -6.53 19.78 -16.26
N SER A 186 -6.26 19.48 -15.00
CA SER A 186 -7.09 19.91 -13.86
C SER A 186 -6.85 21.37 -13.49
N GLY A 187 -5.67 21.91 -13.79
CA GLY A 187 -5.24 23.24 -13.39
C GLY A 187 -5.01 23.41 -11.89
N GLY A 188 -5.16 22.34 -11.13
CA GLY A 188 -5.06 22.37 -9.68
C GLY A 188 -3.73 21.87 -9.13
N PRO A 189 -3.53 21.97 -7.80
CA PRO A 189 -2.34 21.48 -7.14
C PRO A 189 -2.33 19.95 -6.95
N TRP A 190 -3.46 19.27 -7.19
CA TRP A 190 -3.65 17.84 -7.02
C TRP A 190 -4.05 17.16 -8.32
N ILE A 191 -3.94 15.84 -8.40
CA ILE A 191 -4.17 15.07 -9.65
C ILE A 191 -5.54 15.40 -10.26
N TYR A 192 -6.58 15.57 -9.44
CA TYR A 192 -7.94 15.88 -9.90
C TYR A 192 -8.45 17.25 -9.42
N GLY A 193 -7.63 18.29 -9.46
CA GLY A 193 -8.05 19.67 -9.26
C GLY A 193 -7.52 20.30 -7.97
N ASP A 194 -8.38 21.05 -7.29
CA ASP A 194 -8.05 21.85 -6.12
C ASP A 194 -8.03 21.05 -4.81
N ARG A 195 -8.54 19.82 -4.84
CA ARG A 195 -8.68 18.96 -3.65
C ARG A 195 -7.80 17.73 -3.73
N PHE A 196 -7.20 17.39 -2.59
CA PHE A 196 -6.53 16.14 -2.37
C PHE A 196 -7.55 14.98 -2.42
N THR A 197 -7.21 13.91 -3.14
CA THR A 197 -8.10 12.77 -3.37
C THR A 197 -7.41 11.41 -3.17
N LEU A 198 -8.20 10.34 -3.21
CA LEU A 198 -7.68 8.97 -3.22
C LEU A 198 -6.76 8.70 -4.43
N ALA A 199 -6.84 9.48 -5.49
CA ALA A 199 -5.91 9.37 -6.63
C ALA A 199 -4.49 9.76 -6.24
N ASP A 200 -4.34 10.81 -5.42
CA ASP A 200 -3.04 11.25 -4.91
C ASP A 200 -2.46 10.18 -3.97
N ILE A 201 -3.29 9.63 -3.09
CA ILE A 201 -2.90 8.52 -2.19
C ILE A 201 -2.48 7.27 -2.98
N ALA A 202 -3.22 6.93 -4.03
CA ALA A 202 -2.93 5.75 -4.83
C ALA A 202 -1.55 5.81 -5.49
N ALA A 203 -1.11 6.97 -5.96
CA ALA A 203 0.16 7.17 -6.66
C ALA A 203 1.38 7.26 -5.71
N ALA A 204 1.20 7.86 -4.53
CA ALA A 204 2.30 8.27 -3.65
C ALA A 204 3.32 7.15 -3.34
N PRO A 205 2.94 5.91 -2.96
CA PRO A 205 3.90 4.86 -2.64
C PRO A 205 4.82 4.47 -3.81
N TYR A 206 4.35 4.68 -5.03
CA TYR A 206 5.09 4.35 -6.26
C TYR A 206 6.04 5.49 -6.65
N VAL A 207 5.65 6.74 -6.38
CA VAL A 207 6.52 7.90 -6.53
C VAL A 207 7.68 7.85 -5.54
N VAL A 208 7.45 7.40 -4.30
CA VAL A 208 8.54 7.16 -3.33
C VAL A 208 9.60 6.25 -3.95
N ARG A 209 9.19 5.06 -4.44
CA ARG A 209 10.16 4.12 -4.99
C ARG A 209 10.84 4.66 -6.25
N PHE A 210 10.11 5.37 -7.09
CA PHE A 210 10.68 5.99 -8.28
C PHE A 210 11.77 7.02 -7.92
N GLU A 211 11.50 7.91 -6.95
CA GLU A 211 12.48 8.90 -6.48
C GLU A 211 13.69 8.27 -5.79
N GLU A 212 13.51 7.15 -5.09
CA GLU A 212 14.63 6.42 -4.48
C GLU A 212 15.55 5.78 -5.53
N GLU A 213 15.00 5.29 -6.64
CA GLU A 213 15.75 4.62 -7.73
C GLU A 213 16.26 5.59 -8.80
N ARG A 214 15.53 6.68 -9.04
CA ARG A 214 15.84 7.73 -10.04
C ARG A 214 15.65 9.13 -9.42
N PRO A 215 16.51 9.53 -8.47
CA PRO A 215 16.35 10.80 -7.77
C PRO A 215 16.46 11.99 -8.74
N GLY A 216 15.53 12.95 -8.59
CA GLY A 216 15.51 14.18 -9.39
C GLY A 216 14.96 14.02 -10.82
N HIS A 217 14.37 12.88 -11.17
CA HIS A 217 13.80 12.65 -12.49
C HIS A 217 12.33 13.13 -12.63
N LEU A 218 11.70 13.60 -11.55
CA LEU A 218 10.35 14.18 -11.65
C LEU A 218 10.36 15.48 -12.43
N ALA A 219 9.48 15.59 -13.43
CA ALA A 219 9.23 16.85 -14.12
C ALA A 219 8.72 17.92 -13.14
N ALA A 220 9.06 19.22 -13.39
CA ALA A 220 8.79 20.31 -12.45
C ALA A 220 7.36 20.37 -11.88
N PRO A 221 6.27 20.20 -12.66
CA PRO A 221 4.92 20.19 -12.10
C PRO A 221 4.67 19.01 -11.13
N VAL A 222 5.24 17.83 -11.46
CA VAL A 222 5.11 16.63 -10.63
C VAL A 222 5.97 16.74 -9.37
N ALA A 223 7.17 17.29 -9.48
CA ALA A 223 8.02 17.59 -8.34
C ALA A 223 7.34 18.56 -7.36
N ALA A 224 6.68 19.60 -7.88
CA ALA A 224 5.92 20.54 -7.05
C ALA A 224 4.72 19.88 -6.36
N TRP A 225 3.99 19.02 -7.06
CA TRP A 225 2.93 18.17 -6.47
C TRP A 225 3.50 17.27 -5.38
N TRP A 226 4.63 16.61 -5.64
CA TRP A 226 5.28 15.69 -4.70
C TRP A 226 5.73 16.40 -3.43
N GLN A 227 6.38 17.56 -3.53
CA GLN A 227 6.76 18.36 -2.37
C GLN A 227 5.54 18.77 -1.53
N ARG A 228 4.44 19.14 -2.19
CA ARG A 228 3.18 19.46 -1.51
C ARG A 228 2.59 18.24 -0.81
N PHE A 229 2.69 17.06 -1.44
CA PHE A 229 2.26 15.80 -0.84
C PHE A 229 3.05 15.49 0.43
N LEU A 230 4.38 15.57 0.37
CA LEU A 230 5.27 15.33 1.51
C LEU A 230 5.04 16.29 2.68
N ALA A 231 4.60 17.51 2.41
CA ALA A 231 4.28 18.51 3.43
C ALA A 231 2.94 18.27 4.14
N ARG A 232 2.15 17.29 3.74
CA ARG A 232 0.87 16.99 4.40
C ARG A 232 1.08 16.34 5.77
N PRO A 233 0.29 16.74 6.80
CA PRO A 233 0.37 16.09 8.11
C PRO A 233 0.11 14.58 8.07
N GLY A 234 -0.79 14.13 7.20
CA GLY A 234 -1.10 12.72 7.03
C GLY A 234 0.08 11.91 6.50
N TRP A 235 0.96 12.51 5.65
CA TRP A 235 2.19 11.87 5.23
C TRP A 235 3.08 11.55 6.43
N ALA A 236 3.39 12.55 7.26
CA ALA A 236 4.21 12.36 8.44
C ALA A 236 3.60 11.30 9.38
N ALA A 237 2.29 11.36 9.64
CA ALA A 237 1.60 10.40 10.51
C ALA A 237 1.61 8.97 9.95
N ALA A 238 1.56 8.79 8.62
CA ALA A 238 1.56 7.47 7.98
C ALA A 238 2.96 6.87 7.82
N GLU A 239 3.99 7.73 7.67
CA GLU A 239 5.38 7.35 7.39
C GLU A 239 6.30 7.45 8.60
N ILE A 240 5.90 8.15 9.62
CA ILE A 240 6.53 8.02 10.93
C ILE A 240 6.23 6.60 11.43
N GLY A 241 6.69 5.69 10.65
CA GLY A 241 6.96 4.35 11.01
C GLY A 241 8.12 4.24 11.98
N GLY A 242 8.44 5.29 12.63
CA GLY A 242 8.96 5.21 13.96
C GLY A 242 7.87 4.50 14.73
N PHE A 243 8.07 3.20 14.94
CA PHE A 243 7.34 2.42 15.90
C PHE A 243 6.92 3.35 17.05
N SER A 244 5.72 3.90 16.97
CA SER A 244 5.03 4.31 18.14
C SER A 244 4.66 2.97 18.78
N ALA A 245 5.43 2.57 19.76
CA ALA A 245 5.20 1.36 20.52
C ALA A 245 3.78 1.29 21.10
N ASP A 246 3.08 2.42 21.09
CA ASP A 246 1.72 2.56 21.58
C ASP A 246 0.65 2.16 20.57
N ASN A 247 0.96 2.23 19.24
CA ASN A 247 0.01 1.89 18.18
C ASN A 247 0.36 0.60 17.40
N ASP A 248 1.60 0.12 17.49
CA ASP A 248 2.05 -1.11 16.80
C ASP A 248 2.33 -2.21 17.83
N ARG A 249 1.32 -2.96 18.18
CA ARG A 249 1.53 -4.22 18.91
C ARG A 249 2.05 -5.26 17.94
N SER A 250 3.05 -6.04 18.36
CA SER A 250 3.46 -7.19 17.58
C SER A 250 2.29 -8.17 17.49
N VAL A 251 2.10 -8.77 16.33
CA VAL A 251 0.99 -9.72 16.09
C VAL A 251 1.00 -10.90 17.07
N ALA A 252 2.17 -11.24 17.63
CA ALA A 252 2.30 -12.28 18.65
C ALA A 252 1.53 -11.96 19.95
N GLU A 253 1.29 -10.67 20.25
CA GLU A 253 0.57 -10.22 21.45
C GLU A 253 -0.92 -9.98 21.21
N ALA A 254 -1.35 -9.93 19.93
CA ALA A 254 -2.67 -9.46 19.53
C ALA A 254 -3.53 -10.50 18.82
N VAL A 255 -3.18 -11.79 18.87
CA VAL A 255 -4.08 -12.85 18.38
C VAL A 255 -5.23 -12.98 19.39
N PRO A 256 -6.42 -12.42 19.14
CA PRO A 256 -7.58 -12.79 19.95
C PRO A 256 -7.79 -14.27 19.72
N ASP A 257 -7.95 -15.00 20.82
CA ASP A 257 -8.46 -16.36 20.78
C ASP A 257 -9.79 -16.31 20.00
N SER A 258 -9.70 -16.73 18.75
CA SER A 258 -10.76 -16.99 17.78
C SER A 258 -12.19 -16.61 18.16
N GLY A 259 -12.66 -15.52 17.65
CA GLY A 259 -14.08 -15.14 17.60
C GLY A 259 -14.55 -14.72 16.21
N ILE A 260 -13.87 -15.14 15.13
CA ILE A 260 -14.39 -14.90 13.78
C ILE A 260 -15.32 -16.06 13.47
N ALA A 261 -16.60 -15.87 13.85
CA ALA A 261 -17.69 -16.71 13.39
C ALA A 261 -17.80 -16.62 11.87
N GLY A 262 -17.89 -17.79 11.24
CA GLY A 262 -18.01 -17.96 9.80
C GLY A 262 -19.30 -17.37 9.20
#